data_007606a720cd16c1a6b6952ef6b3bca2
#
_entry.id   007606a720cd16c1a6b6952ef6b3bca2
#
_cell.length_a   1.000
_cell.length_b   1.000
_cell.length_c   1.000
_cell.angle_alpha   90.00
_cell.angle_beta   90.00
_cell.angle_gamma   90.00
#
_symmetry.space_group_name_H-M   'P 1'
#
loop_
_entity.id
_entity.type
_entity.pdbx_description
1 polymer ?
#
loop_
_entity_poly.entity_id
_entity_poly.type
_entity_poly.pdbx_seq_one_letter_code
_entity_poly.pdbx_strand_id
1 'polypeptide(L)'
;MRILLLSLMIAHLYGQSMEQIPTGARPLGMGGAFVGVADDANALNWNPAGLPGLRRTEFTSSYSNLYELGISHSYLGFVRNFSDRIAFGLDWGNVGFDDKELLFSENKLNLSLGVQLPKGLSIGLTTKYLSRDMQLDGTSYGKSDGIGYDVGALWQITKKILSLIHI
;
A
#
# COMPACT_ATOMS: atom_id res chain seq x y z
N MET A 1 26.10 14.81 7.09
CA MET A 1 24.73 15.32 7.09
C MET A 1 24.24 15.76 5.69
N ARG A 2 24.99 16.58 4.94
CA ARG A 2 24.61 17.01 3.56
C ARG A 2 24.55 15.86 2.54
N ILE A 3 25.44 14.87 2.62
CA ILE A 3 25.49 13.71 1.71
C ILE A 3 24.29 12.78 1.99
N LEU A 4 23.89 12.61 3.26
CA LEU A 4 22.73 11.81 3.66
C LEU A 4 21.41 12.42 3.15
N LEU A 5 21.27 13.73 3.19
CA LEU A 5 20.13 14.45 2.64
C LEU A 5 20.08 14.37 1.12
N LEU A 6 21.23 14.39 0.44
CA LEU A 6 21.32 14.25 -1.00
C LEU A 6 20.97 12.83 -1.46
N SER A 7 21.40 11.79 -0.73
CA SER A 7 21.03 10.40 -1.00
C SER A 7 19.54 10.14 -0.76
N LEU A 8 18.94 10.76 0.24
CA LEU A 8 17.48 10.70 0.45
C LEU A 8 16.71 11.36 -0.70
N MET A 9 17.17 12.50 -1.21
CA MET A 9 16.55 13.17 -2.36
C MET A 9 16.69 12.34 -3.65
N ILE A 10 17.80 11.65 -3.86
CA ILE A 10 18.01 10.82 -5.05
C ILE A 10 17.14 9.56 -4.99
N ALA A 11 16.91 8.98 -3.82
CA ALA A 11 16.00 7.84 -3.64
C ALA A 11 14.56 8.17 -4.07
N HIS A 12 14.11 9.42 -3.95
CA HIS A 12 12.80 9.86 -4.41
C HIS A 12 12.67 9.95 -5.94
N LEU A 13 13.79 10.05 -6.68
CA LEU A 13 13.78 10.19 -8.15
C LEU A 13 13.58 8.85 -8.89
N TYR A 14 13.79 7.73 -8.22
CA TYR A 14 13.70 6.39 -8.82
C TYR A 14 12.44 5.60 -8.41
N GLY A 15 11.60 6.15 -7.54
CA GLY A 15 10.44 5.47 -6.97
C GLY A 15 9.10 5.70 -7.66
N GLN A 16 9.04 6.44 -8.75
CA GLN A 16 7.77 6.84 -9.37
C GLN A 16 7.35 5.95 -10.53
N SER A 17 7.23 4.66 -10.35
CA SER A 17 6.78 3.83 -11.48
C SER A 17 5.32 3.37 -11.41
N MET A 18 4.65 3.47 -10.27
CA MET A 18 3.25 3.03 -10.16
C MET A 18 2.49 3.91 -9.18
N GLU A 19 1.46 4.57 -9.68
CA GLU A 19 0.55 5.37 -8.85
C GLU A 19 -0.18 4.47 -7.86
N GLN A 20 -0.09 4.81 -6.58
CA GLN A 20 -0.90 4.12 -5.57
C GLN A 20 -2.35 4.58 -5.69
N ILE A 21 -3.19 3.72 -6.24
CA ILE A 21 -4.63 3.98 -6.23
C ILE A 21 -5.14 3.84 -4.79
N PRO A 22 -5.69 4.91 -4.22
CA PRO A 22 -6.21 4.88 -2.87
C PRO A 22 -7.32 3.84 -2.72
N THR A 23 -7.23 2.96 -1.74
CA THR A 23 -8.18 1.88 -1.48
C THR A 23 -8.88 2.03 -0.15
N GLY A 24 -10.08 1.44 -0.07
CA GLY A 24 -10.86 1.37 1.15
C GLY A 24 -11.77 2.58 1.37
N ALA A 25 -13.05 2.33 1.66
CA ALA A 25 -14.05 3.39 1.83
C ALA A 25 -13.72 4.32 3.01
N ARG A 26 -13.22 3.77 4.11
CA ARG A 26 -12.86 4.56 5.31
C ARG A 26 -11.67 5.48 5.06
N PRO A 27 -10.53 5.01 4.52
CA PRO A 27 -9.42 5.88 4.12
C PRO A 27 -9.82 6.99 3.16
N LEU A 28 -10.61 6.68 2.14
CA LEU A 28 -11.11 7.65 1.17
C LEU A 28 -12.03 8.68 1.83
N GLY A 29 -12.95 8.25 2.70
CA GLY A 29 -13.82 9.13 3.46
C GLY A 29 -13.08 10.06 4.43
N MET A 30 -11.85 9.68 4.84
CA MET A 30 -10.97 10.50 5.67
C MET A 30 -10.04 11.43 4.83
N GLY A 31 -10.21 11.47 3.50
CA GLY A 31 -9.37 12.29 2.62
C GLY A 31 -7.90 11.89 2.66
N GLY A 32 -7.59 10.60 2.90
CA GLY A 32 -6.22 10.08 3.01
C GLY A 32 -5.54 10.30 4.38
N ALA A 33 -6.17 11.00 5.32
CA ALA A 33 -5.62 11.17 6.68
C ALA A 33 -5.52 9.84 7.45
N PHE A 34 -6.09 8.76 6.90
CA PHE A 34 -6.02 7.40 7.42
C PHE A 34 -4.57 6.89 7.59
N VAL A 35 -3.63 7.35 6.79
CA VAL A 35 -2.21 6.98 6.88
C VAL A 35 -1.64 7.21 8.29
N GLY A 36 -2.16 8.22 9.02
CA GLY A 36 -1.79 8.51 10.39
C GLY A 36 -2.52 7.68 11.44
N VAL A 37 -3.65 7.09 11.09
CA VAL A 37 -4.47 6.28 12.01
C VAL A 37 -4.18 4.80 11.83
N ALA A 38 -4.27 4.30 10.60
CA ALA A 38 -3.93 2.97 10.12
C ALA A 38 -4.31 1.83 11.10
N ASP A 39 -5.57 1.85 11.59
CA ASP A 39 -6.06 1.02 12.68
C ASP A 39 -7.06 -0.07 12.24
N ASP A 40 -7.09 -0.39 10.95
CA ASP A 40 -7.81 -1.52 10.37
C ASP A 40 -7.00 -2.14 9.21
N ALA A 41 -7.53 -3.20 8.57
CA ALA A 41 -6.84 -3.94 7.51
C ALA A 41 -6.44 -3.09 6.29
N ASN A 42 -7.01 -1.90 6.10
CA ASN A 42 -6.56 -0.99 5.05
C ASN A 42 -5.15 -0.45 5.31
N ALA A 43 -4.61 -0.59 6.54
CA ALA A 43 -3.23 -0.27 6.87
C ALA A 43 -2.20 -0.95 5.93
N LEU A 44 -2.54 -2.10 5.35
CA LEU A 44 -1.74 -2.79 4.33
C LEU A 44 -1.32 -1.88 3.18
N ASN A 45 -2.28 -1.09 2.67
CA ASN A 45 -2.04 -0.21 1.54
C ASN A 45 -1.63 1.21 1.95
N TRP A 46 -1.88 1.60 3.22
CA TRP A 46 -1.71 2.99 3.65
C TRP A 46 -0.50 3.21 4.56
N ASN A 47 -0.27 2.33 5.52
CA ASN A 47 0.88 2.41 6.43
C ASN A 47 1.07 1.09 7.18
N PRO A 48 2.02 0.24 6.81
CA PRO A 48 2.21 -1.07 7.44
C PRO A 48 2.61 -0.99 8.92
N ALA A 49 3.05 0.18 9.40
CA ALA A 49 3.33 0.39 10.82
C ALA A 49 2.07 0.34 11.70
N GLY A 50 0.88 0.47 11.11
CA GLY A 50 -0.40 0.33 11.82
C GLY A 50 -0.79 -1.12 12.12
N LEU A 51 -0.28 -2.09 11.36
CA LEU A 51 -0.68 -3.49 11.45
C LEU A 51 -0.59 -4.10 12.86
N PRO A 52 0.45 -3.86 13.67
CA PRO A 52 0.55 -4.42 15.02
C PRO A 52 -0.54 -3.92 15.98
N GLY A 53 -1.16 -2.78 15.67
CA GLY A 53 -2.28 -2.22 16.43
C GLY A 53 -3.58 -2.99 16.29
N LEU A 54 -3.74 -3.78 15.24
CA LEU A 54 -4.90 -4.64 15.02
C LEU A 54 -4.85 -5.81 16.01
N ARG A 55 -5.93 -6.06 16.74
CA ARG A 55 -5.96 -7.09 17.79
C ARG A 55 -6.58 -8.40 17.33
N ARG A 56 -6.99 -8.49 16.08
CA ARG A 56 -7.69 -9.64 15.50
C ARG A 56 -7.28 -9.84 14.05
N THR A 57 -7.59 -11.01 13.53
CA THR A 57 -7.50 -11.27 12.09
C THR A 57 -8.54 -10.43 11.37
N GLU A 58 -8.12 -9.68 10.35
CA GLU A 58 -9.01 -8.84 9.56
C GLU A 58 -8.84 -9.10 8.08
N PHE A 59 -9.95 -8.92 7.36
CA PHE A 59 -10.00 -8.91 5.90
C PHE A 59 -10.52 -7.57 5.44
N THR A 60 -10.02 -7.12 4.31
CA THR A 60 -10.56 -5.96 3.59
C THR A 60 -10.71 -6.30 2.13
N SER A 61 -11.73 -5.74 1.49
CA SER A 61 -11.92 -5.82 0.05
C SER A 61 -12.53 -4.54 -0.46
N SER A 62 -12.16 -4.13 -1.66
CA SER A 62 -12.80 -3.03 -2.35
C SER A 62 -12.81 -3.28 -3.85
N TYR A 63 -13.84 -2.74 -4.49
CA TYR A 63 -13.97 -2.66 -5.93
C TYR A 63 -14.43 -1.26 -6.30
N SER A 64 -13.84 -0.69 -7.30
CA SER A 64 -14.25 0.61 -7.83
C SER A 64 -14.08 0.66 -9.35
N ASN A 65 -14.95 1.41 -10.01
CA ASN A 65 -14.78 1.84 -11.39
C ASN A 65 -14.25 3.27 -11.34
N LEU A 66 -13.04 3.46 -11.82
CA LEU A 66 -12.35 4.74 -11.72
C LEU A 66 -12.83 5.68 -12.82
N TYR A 67 -13.25 6.86 -12.41
CA TYR A 67 -13.64 7.96 -13.30
C TYR A 67 -14.79 7.63 -14.27
N GLU A 68 -15.53 6.55 -14.05
CA GLU A 68 -16.58 6.05 -14.97
C GLU A 68 -16.06 5.73 -16.39
N LEU A 69 -14.76 5.50 -16.52
CA LEU A 69 -14.08 5.22 -17.80
C LEU A 69 -13.90 3.73 -18.07
N GLY A 70 -14.53 2.85 -17.30
CA GLY A 70 -14.35 1.39 -17.43
C GLY A 70 -13.05 0.88 -16.82
N ILE A 71 -12.26 1.74 -16.16
CA ILE A 71 -11.05 1.32 -15.45
C ILE A 71 -11.49 0.68 -14.14
N SER A 72 -11.35 -0.63 -14.03
CA SER A 72 -11.67 -1.38 -12.81
C SER A 72 -10.48 -1.38 -11.84
N HIS A 73 -10.77 -1.23 -10.55
CA HIS A 73 -9.79 -1.43 -9.50
C HIS A 73 -10.35 -2.39 -8.46
N SER A 74 -9.68 -3.52 -8.29
CA SER A 74 -9.99 -4.55 -7.30
C SER A 74 -8.90 -4.63 -6.26
N TYR A 75 -9.26 -4.80 -5.01
CA TYR A 75 -8.32 -4.92 -3.90
C TYR A 75 -8.82 -5.93 -2.87
N LEU A 76 -7.92 -6.78 -2.39
CA LEU A 76 -8.14 -7.75 -1.33
C LEU A 76 -6.97 -7.69 -0.35
N GLY A 77 -7.25 -7.70 0.93
CA GLY A 77 -6.23 -7.69 1.97
C GLY A 77 -6.58 -8.60 3.15
N PHE A 78 -5.56 -9.19 3.73
CA PHE A 78 -5.62 -10.05 4.89
C PHE A 78 -4.51 -9.67 5.88
N VAL A 79 -4.89 -9.51 7.15
CA VAL A 79 -3.97 -9.21 8.25
C VAL A 79 -4.15 -10.21 9.37
N ARG A 80 -3.05 -10.68 9.93
CA ARG A 80 -3.02 -11.52 11.11
C ARG A 80 -1.91 -11.12 12.08
N ASN A 81 -2.26 -11.01 13.34
CA ASN A 81 -1.28 -10.82 14.40
C ASN A 81 -0.72 -12.18 14.84
N PHE A 82 0.60 -12.26 14.92
CA PHE A 82 1.30 -13.40 15.52
C PHE A 82 1.48 -13.24 17.02
N SER A 83 1.56 -12.00 17.46
CA SER A 83 1.68 -11.65 18.88
C SER A 83 1.16 -10.24 19.10
N ASP A 84 1.13 -9.79 20.35
CA ASP A 84 0.73 -8.42 20.71
C ASP A 84 1.64 -7.33 20.08
N ARG A 85 2.75 -7.73 19.45
CA ARG A 85 3.73 -6.81 18.90
C ARG A 85 4.06 -7.01 17.42
N ILE A 86 3.67 -8.14 16.84
CA ILE A 86 4.05 -8.50 15.47
C ILE A 86 2.81 -8.87 14.68
N ALA A 87 2.63 -8.21 13.58
CA ALA A 87 1.57 -8.51 12.62
C ALA A 87 2.15 -8.71 11.23
N PHE A 88 1.51 -9.60 10.51
CA PHE A 88 1.77 -9.92 9.13
C PHE A 88 0.55 -9.58 8.29
N GLY A 89 0.80 -9.15 7.07
CA GLY A 89 -0.25 -8.89 6.11
C GLY A 89 0.10 -9.29 4.70
N LEU A 90 -0.91 -9.67 3.96
CA LEU A 90 -0.85 -10.01 2.54
C LEU A 90 -1.96 -9.25 1.84
N ASP A 91 -1.65 -8.59 0.74
CA ASP A 91 -2.67 -7.97 -0.08
C ASP A 91 -2.38 -8.10 -1.57
N TRP A 92 -3.45 -8.08 -2.34
CA TRP A 92 -3.44 -8.09 -3.78
C TRP A 92 -4.31 -6.96 -4.31
N GLY A 93 -3.80 -6.26 -5.30
CA GLY A 93 -4.52 -5.25 -6.06
C GLY A 93 -4.41 -5.49 -7.55
N ASN A 94 -5.47 -5.20 -8.26
CA ASN A 94 -5.50 -5.23 -9.72
C ASN A 94 -6.15 -3.96 -10.24
N VAL A 95 -5.51 -3.35 -11.23
CA VAL A 95 -6.11 -2.31 -12.07
C VAL A 95 -6.22 -2.85 -13.47
N GLY A 96 -7.41 -2.80 -14.02
CA GLY A 96 -7.68 -3.31 -15.35
C GLY A 96 -8.51 -2.35 -16.19
N PHE A 97 -8.18 -2.27 -17.46
CA PHE A 97 -8.99 -1.64 -18.48
C PHE A 97 -9.07 -2.60 -19.68
N ASP A 98 -10.29 -2.87 -20.10
CA ASP A 98 -10.56 -3.79 -21.20
C ASP A 98 -11.54 -3.12 -22.14
N ASP A 99 -11.04 -2.69 -23.30
CA ASP A 99 -11.83 -2.21 -24.42
C ASP A 99 -11.41 -2.98 -25.67
N LYS A 100 -12.18 -2.86 -26.74
CA LYS A 100 -11.97 -3.62 -27.99
C LYS A 100 -10.56 -3.50 -28.57
N GLU A 101 -9.92 -2.37 -28.34
CA GLU A 101 -8.60 -2.05 -28.90
C GLU A 101 -7.48 -2.09 -27.85
N LEU A 102 -7.78 -1.77 -26.56
CA LEU A 102 -6.78 -1.63 -25.52
C LEU A 102 -7.09 -2.56 -24.33
N LEU A 103 -6.18 -3.48 -24.07
CA LEU A 103 -6.14 -4.27 -22.85
C LEU A 103 -5.00 -3.79 -21.97
N PHE A 104 -5.31 -3.35 -20.76
CA PHE A 104 -4.34 -2.97 -19.75
C PHE A 104 -4.63 -3.71 -18.45
N SER A 105 -3.62 -4.33 -17.88
CA SER A 105 -3.73 -4.97 -16.57
C SER A 105 -2.47 -4.73 -15.75
N GLU A 106 -2.66 -4.24 -14.55
CA GLU A 106 -1.62 -4.06 -13.56
C GLU A 106 -1.98 -4.85 -12.30
N ASN A 107 -1.11 -5.75 -11.89
CA ASN A 107 -1.24 -6.55 -10.69
C ASN A 107 -0.19 -6.17 -9.68
N LYS A 108 -0.58 -6.07 -8.42
CA LYS A 108 0.26 -5.79 -7.28
C LYS A 108 0.02 -6.85 -6.21
N LEU A 109 1.08 -7.51 -5.77
CA LEU A 109 1.05 -8.41 -4.63
C LEU A 109 2.00 -7.89 -3.57
N ASN A 110 1.49 -7.65 -2.37
CA ASN A 110 2.27 -7.08 -1.27
C ASN A 110 2.35 -8.05 -0.10
N LEU A 111 3.52 -8.07 0.50
CA LEU A 111 3.80 -8.77 1.74
C LEU A 111 4.25 -7.74 2.78
N SER A 112 3.51 -7.61 3.87
CA SER A 112 3.72 -6.59 4.89
C SER A 112 4.05 -7.22 6.24
N LEU A 113 4.98 -6.60 6.96
CA LEU A 113 5.33 -6.92 8.33
C LEU A 113 5.31 -5.64 9.17
N GLY A 114 4.58 -5.68 10.28
CA GLY A 114 4.54 -4.60 11.25
C GLY A 114 5.07 -5.08 12.60
N VAL A 115 5.83 -4.21 13.27
CA VAL A 115 6.39 -4.48 14.60
C VAL A 115 6.16 -3.30 15.53
N GLN A 116 5.55 -3.57 16.69
CA GLN A 116 5.39 -2.59 17.74
C GLN A 116 6.58 -2.59 18.68
N LEU A 117 7.19 -1.42 18.83
CA LEU A 117 8.33 -1.15 19.70
C LEU A 117 7.85 -0.51 21.03
N PRO A 118 8.73 -0.46 22.06
CA PRO A 118 8.41 0.25 23.28
C PRO A 118 8.10 1.73 23.04
N LYS A 119 7.40 2.34 24.00
CA LYS A 119 7.06 3.79 24.03
C LYS A 119 6.11 4.22 22.91
N GLY A 120 5.25 3.31 22.40
CA GLY A 120 4.21 3.63 21.42
C GLY A 120 4.71 3.82 19.99
N LEU A 121 5.94 3.45 19.68
CA LEU A 121 6.47 3.44 18.33
C LEU A 121 6.13 2.13 17.63
N SER A 122 5.70 2.20 16.38
CA SER A 122 5.54 1.05 15.48
C SER A 122 6.29 1.31 14.18
N ILE A 123 6.85 0.28 13.62
CA ILE A 123 7.50 0.30 12.31
C ILE A 123 6.90 -0.78 11.43
N GLY A 124 6.88 -0.54 10.14
CA GLY A 124 6.38 -1.49 9.15
C GLY A 124 7.23 -1.49 7.89
N LEU A 125 7.25 -2.64 7.25
CA LEU A 125 7.91 -2.87 5.97
C LEU A 125 6.94 -3.61 5.06
N THR A 126 6.82 -3.16 3.82
CA THR A 126 6.10 -3.87 2.76
C THR A 126 7.05 -4.17 1.61
N THR A 127 7.03 -5.40 1.14
CA THR A 127 7.65 -5.80 -0.13
C THR A 127 6.55 -5.95 -1.15
N LYS A 128 6.70 -5.32 -2.31
CA LYS A 128 5.74 -5.29 -3.41
C LYS A 128 6.29 -6.05 -4.61
N TYR A 129 5.49 -6.92 -5.18
CA TYR A 129 5.69 -7.44 -6.52
C TYR A 129 4.65 -6.82 -7.44
N LEU A 130 5.12 -6.22 -8.51
CA LEU A 130 4.33 -5.46 -9.46
C LEU A 130 4.48 -6.12 -10.83
N SER A 131 3.37 -6.32 -11.54
CA SER A 131 3.36 -6.86 -12.90
C SER A 131 2.36 -6.09 -13.75
N ARG A 132 2.81 -5.65 -14.91
CA ARG A 132 2.01 -4.89 -15.88
C ARG A 132 2.01 -5.58 -17.23
N ASP A 133 0.86 -5.67 -17.85
CA ASP A 133 0.66 -6.14 -19.22
C ASP A 133 -0.16 -5.11 -20.01
N MET A 134 0.30 -4.79 -21.21
CA MET A 134 -0.38 -3.87 -22.11
C MET A 134 -0.45 -4.45 -23.51
N GLN A 135 -1.65 -4.50 -24.07
CA GLN A 135 -1.90 -4.96 -25.43
C GLN A 135 -2.78 -3.94 -26.17
N LEU A 136 -2.47 -3.70 -27.42
CA LEU A 136 -3.22 -2.84 -28.34
C LEU A 136 -3.50 -3.62 -29.62
N ASP A 137 -4.76 -3.69 -30.04
CA ASP A 137 -5.20 -4.47 -31.22
C ASP A 137 -4.69 -5.92 -31.21
N GLY A 138 -4.69 -6.58 -30.05
CA GLY A 138 -4.20 -7.94 -29.90
C GLY A 138 -2.67 -8.09 -29.97
N THR A 139 -1.93 -7.01 -30.13
CA THR A 139 -0.46 -7.01 -30.12
C THR A 139 0.05 -6.61 -28.74
N SER A 140 0.93 -7.42 -28.14
CA SER A 140 1.56 -7.06 -26.86
C SER A 140 2.59 -5.94 -27.06
N TYR A 141 2.38 -4.83 -26.35
CA TYR A 141 3.28 -3.67 -26.37
C TYR A 141 4.27 -3.67 -25.23
N GLY A 142 4.08 -4.55 -24.25
CA GLY A 142 5.07 -4.74 -23.19
C GLY A 142 4.52 -5.47 -21.98
N LYS A 143 5.39 -6.28 -21.40
CA LYS A 143 5.24 -6.85 -20.06
C LYS A 143 6.39 -6.32 -19.22
N SER A 144 6.08 -5.87 -18.03
CA SER A 144 7.11 -5.43 -17.09
C SER A 144 6.76 -5.89 -15.69
N ASP A 145 7.78 -6.31 -14.96
CA ASP A 145 7.66 -6.66 -13.54
C ASP A 145 8.71 -5.89 -12.75
N GLY A 146 8.42 -5.69 -11.49
CA GLY A 146 9.31 -5.00 -10.59
C GLY A 146 9.07 -5.38 -9.14
N ILE A 147 10.07 -5.10 -8.32
CA ILE A 147 9.99 -5.24 -6.87
C ILE A 147 10.12 -3.85 -6.27
N GLY A 148 9.22 -3.51 -5.35
CA GLY A 148 9.24 -2.27 -4.59
C GLY A 148 9.23 -2.54 -3.10
N TYR A 149 9.56 -1.51 -2.32
CA TYR A 149 9.55 -1.55 -0.86
C TYR A 149 8.94 -0.28 -0.31
N ASP A 150 8.09 -0.43 0.74
CA ASP A 150 7.64 0.71 1.53
C ASP A 150 8.11 0.54 2.97
N VAL A 151 8.45 1.64 3.59
CA VAL A 151 8.75 1.70 5.01
C VAL A 151 7.79 2.67 5.69
N GLY A 152 7.14 2.20 6.75
CA GLY A 152 6.24 3.00 7.56
C GLY A 152 6.74 3.13 8.99
N ALA A 153 6.46 4.26 9.61
CA ALA A 153 6.61 4.46 11.04
C ALA A 153 5.38 5.18 11.58
N LEU A 154 4.97 4.81 12.78
CA LEU A 154 3.82 5.36 13.48
C LEU A 154 4.17 5.52 14.94
N TRP A 155 4.11 6.74 15.47
CA TRP A 155 4.47 7.01 16.84
C TRP A 155 3.32 7.67 17.59
N GLN A 156 2.75 6.94 18.52
CA GLN A 156 1.75 7.45 19.44
C GLN A 156 2.44 8.14 20.62
N ILE A 157 2.64 9.45 20.50
CA ILE A 157 3.32 10.27 21.52
C ILE A 157 2.47 10.40 22.77
N THR A 158 1.16 10.62 22.58
CA THR A 158 0.14 10.67 23.64
C THR A 158 -1.14 10.03 23.12
N LYS A 159 -2.16 9.88 23.99
CA LYS A 159 -3.49 9.39 23.55
C LYS A 159 -4.17 10.27 22.49
N LYS A 160 -3.68 11.48 22.28
CA LYS A 160 -4.27 12.48 21.35
C LYS A 160 -3.33 12.91 20.22
N ILE A 161 -2.03 12.58 20.30
CA ILE A 161 -1.01 13.03 19.35
C ILE A 161 -0.34 11.81 18.73
N LEU A 162 -0.48 11.70 17.43
CA LEU A 162 0.11 10.67 16.60
C LEU A 162 1.03 11.34 15.56
N SER A 163 2.21 10.80 15.35
CA SER A 163 3.15 11.21 14.30
C SER A 163 3.44 10.03 13.38
N LEU A 164 3.61 10.28 12.11
CA LEU A 164 3.84 9.23 11.11
C LEU A 164 4.89 9.61 10.08
N ILE A 165 5.49 8.59 9.49
CA ILE A 165 6.26 8.65 8.24
C ILE A 165 5.86 7.40 7.43
N HIS A 166 5.62 7.58 6.14
CA HIS A 166 5.42 6.50 5.17
C HIS A 166 6.13 6.89 3.87
N ILE A 167 6.99 6.02 3.36
CA ILE A 167 7.77 6.20 2.13
C ILE A 167 7.71 4.92 1.32
#